data_61c4d901064b4c7702e6f8b1c2629147
#
_entry.id   61c4d901064b4c7702e6f8b1c2629147
#
_cell.length_a   1.000
_cell.length_b   1.000
_cell.length_c   1.000
_cell.angle_alpha   90.00
_cell.angle_beta   90.00
_cell.angle_gamma   90.00
#
_symmetry.space_group_name_H-M   'P 1'
#
loop_
_entity.id
_entity.type
_entity.pdbx_description
1 polymer ?
#
loop_
_entity_poly.entity_id
_entity_poly.type
_entity_poly.pdbx_seq_one_letter_code
_entity_poly.pdbx_strand_id
1 'polypeptide(L)'
;MSFVPYVVEQSAHGERSYDIFSRLLNDRIIVLSEDVNDTSASLVVAQLLYLEGQDPDKDISLYINSPGGSISAGMAIHDTMQYIKCDVSTICMGMAASMGAFLLASGTKGKRFALPNAEIMIHQPLIGGQGGGLSGQTTDIKIHAEHMVYIRAVSYTHLTLP
;
A
#
# COMPACT_ATOMS: atom_id res chain seq x y z
N MET A 1 -3.83 -17.64 14.55
CA MET A 1 -2.82 -17.72 13.47
C MET A 1 -3.54 -18.20 12.22
N SER A 2 -3.55 -17.39 11.18
CA SER A 2 -4.08 -17.86 9.89
C SER A 2 -3.07 -18.83 9.29
N PHE A 3 -3.55 -19.98 8.85
CA PHE A 3 -2.72 -20.97 8.16
C PHE A 3 -2.39 -20.43 6.76
N VAL A 4 -1.10 -20.28 6.46
CA VAL A 4 -0.65 -19.90 5.11
C VAL A 4 -0.42 -21.19 4.31
N PRO A 5 -1.16 -21.42 3.21
CA PRO A 5 -1.01 -22.63 2.41
C PRO A 5 0.31 -22.63 1.65
N TYR A 6 0.85 -23.83 1.42
CA TYR A 6 2.03 -24.06 0.61
C TYR A 6 1.65 -24.62 -0.77
N VAL A 7 2.37 -24.20 -1.78
CA VAL A 7 2.27 -24.70 -3.16
C VAL A 7 3.56 -25.42 -3.50
N VAL A 8 3.45 -26.61 -4.06
CA VAL A 8 4.60 -27.40 -4.54
C VAL A 8 4.62 -27.34 -6.06
N GLU A 9 5.70 -26.86 -6.63
CA GLU A 9 5.93 -26.82 -8.08
C GLU A 9 7.01 -27.85 -8.46
N GLN A 10 6.73 -28.61 -9.51
CA GLN A 10 7.71 -29.49 -10.13
C GLN A 10 8.45 -28.74 -11.23
N SER A 11 9.77 -28.73 -11.16
CA SER A 11 10.64 -28.18 -12.19
C SER A 11 11.60 -29.21 -12.71
N ALA A 12 12.30 -28.93 -13.80
CA ALA A 12 13.37 -29.79 -14.33
C ALA A 12 14.51 -30.05 -13.33
N HIS A 13 14.60 -29.25 -12.26
CA HIS A 13 15.63 -29.36 -11.21
C HIS A 13 15.10 -29.92 -9.88
N GLY A 14 13.88 -30.47 -9.86
CA GLY A 14 13.24 -31.01 -8.67
C GLY A 14 12.03 -30.25 -8.19
N GLU A 15 11.51 -30.66 -7.02
CA GLU A 15 10.37 -30.01 -6.37
C GLU A 15 10.82 -28.76 -5.58
N ARG A 16 10.03 -27.68 -5.70
CA ARG A 16 10.17 -26.48 -4.87
C ARG A 16 8.86 -26.19 -4.17
N SER A 17 8.95 -25.94 -2.86
CA SER A 17 7.81 -25.55 -2.03
C SER A 17 7.88 -24.07 -1.75
N TYR A 18 6.76 -23.37 -1.95
CA TYR A 18 6.59 -21.95 -1.64
C TYR A 18 5.36 -21.76 -0.77
N ASP A 19 5.37 -20.82 0.16
CA ASP A 19 4.12 -20.28 0.67
C ASP A 19 3.40 -19.51 -0.44
N ILE A 20 2.07 -19.33 -0.30
CA ILE A 20 1.26 -18.72 -1.38
C ILE A 20 1.71 -17.30 -1.72
N PHE A 21 2.12 -16.49 -0.73
CA PHE A 21 2.55 -15.11 -0.98
C PHE A 21 3.90 -15.08 -1.70
N SER A 22 4.85 -15.90 -1.30
CA SER A 22 6.13 -16.05 -2.02
C SER A 22 5.92 -16.55 -3.46
N ARG A 23 4.93 -17.42 -3.67
CA ARG A 23 4.59 -17.88 -5.02
C ARG A 23 4.00 -16.75 -5.88
N LEU A 24 3.08 -15.97 -5.34
CA LEU A 24 2.50 -14.82 -6.02
C LEU A 24 3.57 -13.75 -6.32
N LEU A 25 4.52 -13.54 -5.40
CA LEU A 25 5.62 -12.61 -5.61
C LEU A 25 6.49 -12.96 -6.83
N ASN A 26 6.68 -14.26 -7.12
CA ASN A 26 7.37 -14.69 -8.33
C ASN A 26 6.65 -14.25 -9.62
N ASP A 27 5.33 -14.09 -9.57
CA ASP A 27 4.51 -13.54 -10.65
C ASP A 27 4.35 -12.00 -10.56
N ARG A 28 5.18 -11.35 -9.72
CA ARG A 28 5.20 -9.89 -9.50
C ARG A 28 3.91 -9.36 -8.89
N ILE A 29 3.25 -10.17 -8.07
CA ILE A 29 2.00 -9.84 -7.37
C ILE A 29 2.31 -9.59 -5.90
N ILE A 30 1.93 -8.41 -5.42
CA ILE A 30 1.96 -8.01 -4.01
C ILE A 30 0.52 -7.88 -3.53
N VAL A 31 0.24 -8.37 -2.31
CA VAL A 31 -1.10 -8.28 -1.71
C VAL A 31 -1.02 -7.50 -0.41
N LEU A 32 -1.71 -6.36 -0.38
CA LEU A 32 -1.94 -5.56 0.83
C LEU A 32 -3.39 -5.78 1.29
N SER A 33 -3.61 -6.72 2.21
CA SER A 33 -4.94 -7.11 2.70
C SER A 33 -5.10 -6.92 4.21
N GLU A 34 -4.53 -5.85 4.73
CA GLU A 34 -4.57 -5.48 6.15
C GLU A 34 -4.47 -3.96 6.32
N ASP A 35 -4.47 -3.50 7.57
CA ASP A 35 -4.24 -2.10 7.90
C ASP A 35 -2.86 -1.64 7.42
N VAL A 36 -2.80 -0.39 6.94
CA VAL A 36 -1.53 0.26 6.61
C VAL A 36 -0.84 0.69 7.91
N ASN A 37 0.22 0.00 8.25
CA ASN A 37 1.05 0.24 9.43
C ASN A 37 2.53 0.04 9.09
N ASP A 38 3.43 0.30 10.04
CA ASP A 38 4.88 0.24 9.79
C ASP A 38 5.35 -1.15 9.33
N THR A 39 4.71 -2.22 9.84
CA THR A 39 5.05 -3.60 9.46
C THR A 39 4.59 -3.91 8.04
N SER A 40 3.31 -3.67 7.72
CA SER A 40 2.76 -3.90 6.39
C SER A 40 3.46 -3.05 5.34
N ALA A 41 3.76 -1.78 5.67
CA ALA A 41 4.50 -0.90 4.77
C ALA A 41 5.91 -1.39 4.49
N SER A 42 6.64 -1.80 5.52
CA SER A 42 8.00 -2.34 5.37
C SER A 42 8.02 -3.58 4.48
N LEU A 43 7.02 -4.46 4.61
CA LEU A 43 6.88 -5.65 3.76
C LEU A 43 6.59 -5.29 2.31
N VAL A 44 5.66 -4.38 2.05
CA VAL A 44 5.34 -3.93 0.67
C VAL A 44 6.53 -3.25 0.04
N VAL A 45 7.20 -2.33 0.75
CA VAL A 45 8.42 -1.64 0.28
C VAL A 45 9.51 -2.64 -0.08
N ALA A 46 9.79 -3.62 0.80
CA ALA A 46 10.81 -4.63 0.52
C ALA A 46 10.49 -5.46 -0.73
N GLN A 47 9.21 -5.81 -0.93
CA GLN A 47 8.77 -6.55 -2.12
C GLN A 47 8.89 -5.70 -3.39
N LEU A 48 8.52 -4.41 -3.35
CA LEU A 48 8.68 -3.49 -4.48
C LEU A 48 10.15 -3.38 -4.91
N LEU A 49 11.06 -3.13 -3.96
CA LEU A 49 12.49 -3.03 -4.21
C LEU A 49 13.09 -4.35 -4.72
N TYR A 50 12.66 -5.49 -4.16
CA TYR A 50 13.08 -6.81 -4.62
C TYR A 50 12.68 -7.04 -6.09
N LEU A 51 11.43 -6.74 -6.45
CA LEU A 51 10.92 -6.94 -7.80
C LEU A 51 11.57 -5.99 -8.81
N GLU A 52 11.85 -4.75 -8.44
CA GLU A 52 12.64 -3.85 -9.28
C GLU A 52 14.04 -4.42 -9.55
N GLY A 53 14.70 -4.93 -8.51
CA GLY A 53 16.02 -5.53 -8.65
C GLY A 53 16.03 -6.81 -9.51
N GLN A 54 14.90 -7.49 -9.67
CA GLN A 54 14.76 -8.67 -10.54
C GLN A 54 14.60 -8.27 -12.01
N ASP A 55 13.73 -7.32 -12.30
CA ASP A 55 13.45 -6.86 -13.68
C ASP A 55 12.77 -5.48 -13.62
N PRO A 56 13.47 -4.39 -13.87
CA PRO A 56 12.93 -3.04 -13.78
C PRO A 56 11.96 -2.68 -14.92
N ASP A 57 11.92 -3.48 -15.99
CA ASP A 57 11.08 -3.19 -17.17
C ASP A 57 9.70 -3.88 -17.13
N LYS A 58 9.47 -4.71 -16.12
CA LYS A 58 8.19 -5.40 -15.95
C LYS A 58 7.33 -4.76 -14.87
N ASP A 59 6.04 -4.69 -15.16
CA ASP A 59 5.03 -4.20 -14.22
C ASP A 59 4.97 -5.01 -12.91
N ILE A 60 4.60 -4.32 -11.84
CA ILE A 60 4.27 -4.92 -10.55
C ILE A 60 2.76 -4.75 -10.34
N SER A 61 2.08 -5.78 -9.87
CA SER A 61 0.65 -5.74 -9.53
C SER A 61 0.47 -5.67 -8.02
N LEU A 62 -0.04 -4.53 -7.52
CA LEU A 62 -0.37 -4.34 -6.12
C LEU A 62 -1.89 -4.46 -5.91
N TYR A 63 -2.31 -5.57 -5.31
CA TYR A 63 -3.70 -5.83 -4.93
C TYR A 63 -3.97 -5.24 -3.55
N ILE A 64 -5.04 -4.44 -3.44
CA ILE A 64 -5.37 -3.69 -2.23
C ILE A 64 -6.75 -4.08 -1.72
N ASN A 65 -6.80 -4.56 -0.47
CA ASN A 65 -7.99 -4.75 0.34
C ASN A 65 -7.71 -4.23 1.75
N SER A 66 -7.76 -2.91 1.94
CA SER A 66 -7.30 -2.26 3.15
C SER A 66 -8.24 -1.14 3.60
N PRO A 67 -8.56 -1.06 4.90
CA PRO A 67 -9.30 0.07 5.46
C PRO A 67 -8.45 1.36 5.56
N GLY A 68 -7.17 1.29 5.21
CA GLY A 68 -6.21 2.37 5.40
C GLY A 68 -5.42 2.24 6.70
N GLY A 69 -4.98 3.34 7.27
CA GLY A 69 -4.21 3.34 8.51
C GLY A 69 -3.20 4.50 8.60
N SER A 70 -1.98 4.21 9.02
CA SER A 70 -0.92 5.20 9.23
C SER A 70 -0.55 5.93 7.94
N ILE A 71 -0.61 7.25 7.98
CA ILE A 71 -0.27 8.10 6.84
C ILE A 71 1.22 8.00 6.51
N SER A 72 2.10 8.05 7.52
CA SER A 72 3.55 7.93 7.30
C SER A 72 3.93 6.60 6.68
N ALA A 73 3.34 5.51 7.15
CA ALA A 73 3.54 4.18 6.59
C ALA A 73 3.06 4.08 5.12
N GLY A 74 1.90 4.65 4.83
CA GLY A 74 1.39 4.71 3.46
C GLY A 74 2.22 5.59 2.54
N MET A 75 2.75 6.70 3.03
CA MET A 75 3.66 7.56 2.25
C MET A 75 4.97 6.83 1.91
N ALA A 76 5.50 5.98 2.81
CA ALA A 76 6.67 5.17 2.50
C ALA A 76 6.42 4.21 1.32
N ILE A 77 5.22 3.59 1.26
CA ILE A 77 4.82 2.76 0.10
C ILE A 77 4.71 3.63 -1.15
N HIS A 78 3.99 4.76 -1.06
CA HIS A 78 3.78 5.68 -2.17
C HIS A 78 5.11 6.15 -2.77
N ASP A 79 6.00 6.69 -1.93
CA ASP A 79 7.29 7.22 -2.38
C ASP A 79 8.13 6.11 -3.04
N THR A 80 8.07 4.88 -2.52
CA THR A 80 8.74 3.73 -3.15
C THR A 80 8.14 3.41 -4.50
N MET A 81 6.81 3.40 -4.64
CA MET A 81 6.14 3.18 -5.93
C MET A 81 6.53 4.24 -6.97
N GLN A 82 6.76 5.49 -6.55
CA GLN A 82 7.19 6.57 -7.45
C GLN A 82 8.71 6.54 -7.73
N TYR A 83 9.50 5.97 -6.82
CA TYR A 83 10.95 5.91 -6.93
C TYR A 83 11.45 4.80 -7.86
N ILE A 84 10.81 3.62 -7.82
CA ILE A 84 11.18 2.48 -8.65
C ILE A 84 10.87 2.74 -10.13
N LYS A 85 11.57 2.05 -11.02
CA LYS A 85 11.39 2.19 -12.48
C LYS A 85 10.21 1.39 -13.01
N CYS A 86 9.83 0.32 -12.30
CA CYS A 86 8.69 -0.51 -12.67
C CYS A 86 7.39 0.30 -12.62
N ASP A 87 6.52 0.14 -13.60
CA ASP A 87 5.15 0.57 -13.46
C ASP A 87 4.43 -0.27 -12.40
N VAL A 88 3.69 0.39 -11.51
CA VAL A 88 2.89 -0.29 -10.48
C VAL A 88 1.42 -0.21 -10.84
N SER A 89 0.87 -1.34 -11.24
CA SER A 89 -0.57 -1.51 -11.43
C SER A 89 -1.23 -1.72 -10.08
N THR A 90 -2.26 -0.94 -9.76
CA THR A 90 -3.00 -1.06 -8.50
C THR A 90 -4.41 -1.58 -8.74
N ILE A 91 -4.84 -2.56 -7.96
CA ILE A 91 -6.12 -3.24 -8.13
C ILE A 91 -6.86 -3.27 -6.78
N CYS A 92 -7.99 -2.56 -6.67
CA CYS A 92 -8.86 -2.67 -5.50
C CYS A 92 -9.67 -3.96 -5.56
N MET A 93 -9.57 -4.79 -4.52
CA MET A 93 -10.43 -5.95 -4.29
C MET A 93 -11.05 -5.83 -2.89
N GLY A 94 -12.37 -5.92 -2.78
CA GLY A 94 -13.08 -5.70 -1.52
C GLY A 94 -13.15 -4.23 -1.16
N MET A 95 -12.12 -3.67 -0.49
CA MET A 95 -12.13 -2.28 -0.03
C MET A 95 -10.77 -1.60 -0.22
N ALA A 96 -10.79 -0.36 -0.66
CA ALA A 96 -9.66 0.57 -0.53
C ALA A 96 -10.16 1.85 0.15
N ALA A 97 -9.91 1.98 1.45
CA ALA A 97 -10.37 3.12 2.22
C ALA A 97 -9.21 3.96 2.75
N SER A 98 -9.44 5.27 2.89
CA SER A 98 -8.48 6.20 3.50
C SER A 98 -7.08 6.08 2.84
N MET A 99 -6.05 5.69 3.58
CA MET A 99 -4.71 5.47 3.04
C MET A 99 -4.66 4.35 1.99
N GLY A 100 -5.56 3.35 2.06
CA GLY A 100 -5.71 2.34 1.01
C GLY A 100 -6.20 2.93 -0.32
N ALA A 101 -7.14 3.89 -0.28
CA ALA A 101 -7.60 4.61 -1.47
C ALA A 101 -6.50 5.52 -2.04
N PHE A 102 -5.70 6.13 -1.17
CA PHE A 102 -4.53 6.91 -1.59
C PHE A 102 -3.52 6.04 -2.35
N LEU A 103 -3.19 4.87 -1.82
CA LEU A 103 -2.28 3.92 -2.49
C LEU A 103 -2.85 3.40 -3.81
N LEU A 104 -4.16 3.15 -3.87
CA LEU A 104 -4.83 2.78 -5.13
C LEU A 104 -4.67 3.89 -6.19
N ALA A 105 -4.87 5.15 -5.79
CA ALA A 105 -4.70 6.30 -6.68
C ALA A 105 -3.23 6.56 -7.07
N SER A 106 -2.28 6.06 -6.28
CA SER A 106 -0.84 6.20 -6.51
C SER A 106 -0.28 5.29 -7.62
N GLY A 107 -1.08 4.34 -8.09
CA GLY A 107 -0.69 3.46 -9.20
C GLY A 107 -0.41 4.23 -10.49
N THR A 108 0.34 3.62 -11.38
CA THR A 108 0.70 4.18 -12.69
C THR A 108 -0.55 4.58 -13.47
N LYS A 109 -0.52 5.73 -14.11
CA LYS A 109 -1.65 6.25 -14.92
C LYS A 109 -2.09 5.24 -15.98
N GLY A 110 -3.39 4.93 -16.01
CA GLY A 110 -3.97 3.92 -16.90
C GLY A 110 -3.85 2.48 -16.40
N LYS A 111 -3.18 2.24 -15.25
CA LYS A 111 -3.02 0.92 -14.64
C LYS A 111 -3.63 0.83 -13.24
N ARG A 112 -4.74 1.56 -13.01
CA ARG A 112 -5.49 1.58 -11.76
C ARG A 112 -6.85 0.95 -11.98
N PHE A 113 -7.17 -0.08 -11.22
CA PHE A 113 -8.36 -0.89 -11.42
C PHE A 113 -9.13 -1.10 -10.11
N ALA A 114 -10.40 -1.38 -10.24
CA ALA A 114 -11.24 -1.85 -9.15
C ALA A 114 -12.11 -3.00 -9.65
N LEU A 115 -12.27 -4.04 -8.84
CA LEU A 115 -13.20 -5.11 -9.14
C LEU A 115 -14.64 -4.60 -9.04
N PRO A 116 -15.62 -5.21 -9.73
CA PRO A 116 -16.98 -4.68 -9.85
C PRO A 116 -17.72 -4.42 -8.53
N ASN A 117 -17.39 -5.16 -7.48
CA ASN A 117 -17.99 -5.03 -6.15
C ASN A 117 -17.03 -4.41 -5.11
N ALA A 118 -15.93 -3.81 -5.56
CA ALA A 118 -14.98 -3.16 -4.67
C ALA A 118 -15.49 -1.78 -4.26
N GLU A 119 -15.25 -1.44 -3.01
CA GLU A 119 -15.59 -0.14 -2.43
C GLU A 119 -14.34 0.74 -2.30
N ILE A 120 -14.47 2.00 -2.67
CA ILE A 120 -13.40 3.00 -2.51
C ILE A 120 -13.93 4.13 -1.65
N MET A 121 -13.24 4.41 -0.53
CA MET A 121 -13.64 5.47 0.39
C MET A 121 -12.50 6.44 0.64
N ILE A 122 -12.75 7.72 0.37
CA ILE A 122 -11.80 8.81 0.59
C ILE A 122 -12.38 9.72 1.67
N HIS A 123 -11.57 10.06 2.65
CA HIS A 123 -11.86 11.06 3.65
C HIS A 123 -10.60 11.88 3.98
N GLN A 124 -10.78 13.04 4.62
CA GLN A 124 -9.64 13.84 5.06
C GLN A 124 -8.89 13.16 6.21
N PRO A 125 -7.58 13.45 6.38
CA PRO A 125 -6.79 12.94 7.49
C PRO A 125 -7.44 13.19 8.85
N LEU A 126 -7.39 12.20 9.72
CA LEU A 126 -7.90 12.27 11.10
C LEU A 126 -6.74 12.21 12.10
N ILE A 127 -6.86 12.94 13.21
CA ILE A 127 -5.98 12.81 14.36
C ILE A 127 -6.72 12.01 15.43
N GLY A 128 -6.10 10.95 15.94
CA GLY A 128 -6.62 10.16 17.05
C GLY A 128 -7.81 9.28 16.67
N GLY A 129 -7.58 8.18 15.98
CA GLY A 129 -8.56 7.10 15.82
C GLY A 129 -8.89 6.46 17.18
N GLN A 130 -10.16 6.04 17.37
CA GLN A 130 -10.65 5.31 18.56
C GLN A 130 -10.37 5.98 19.92
N GLY A 131 -10.75 7.25 20.07
CA GLY A 131 -10.79 7.90 21.39
C GLY A 131 -9.48 8.57 21.85
N GLY A 132 -8.45 8.59 21.01
CA GLY A 132 -7.23 9.35 21.26
C GLY A 132 -7.31 10.77 20.72
N GLY A 133 -7.46 11.77 21.59
CA GLY A 133 -7.30 13.17 21.25
C GLY A 133 -5.82 13.58 21.28
N LEU A 134 -5.51 14.75 20.71
CA LEU A 134 -4.22 15.39 20.93
C LEU A 134 -4.13 15.79 22.41
N SER A 135 -3.14 15.27 23.11
CA SER A 135 -2.77 15.68 24.47
C SER A 135 -1.32 16.13 24.47
N GLY A 136 -1.03 17.23 25.16
CA GLY A 136 0.33 17.77 25.22
C GLY A 136 0.32 19.25 25.55
N GLN A 137 1.48 19.87 25.52
CA GLN A 137 1.60 21.32 25.68
C GLN A 137 0.98 22.04 24.49
N THR A 138 0.50 23.26 24.70
CA THR A 138 -0.15 24.08 23.65
C THR A 138 0.70 24.19 22.40
N THR A 139 2.02 24.31 22.54
CA THR A 139 2.95 24.39 21.42
C THR A 139 2.99 23.08 20.61
N ASP A 140 2.97 21.94 21.29
CA ASP A 140 2.99 20.62 20.63
C ASP A 140 1.69 20.39 19.86
N ILE A 141 0.56 20.76 20.46
CA ILE A 141 -0.76 20.68 19.80
C ILE A 141 -0.79 21.55 18.53
N LYS A 142 -0.22 22.76 18.60
CA LYS A 142 -0.13 23.65 17.44
C LYS A 142 0.74 23.05 16.33
N ILE A 143 1.92 22.53 16.66
CA ILE A 143 2.83 21.88 15.70
C ILE A 143 2.13 20.70 15.02
N HIS A 144 1.46 19.86 15.79
CA HIS A 144 0.71 18.74 15.24
C HIS A 144 -0.44 19.18 14.32
N ALA A 145 -1.18 20.22 14.70
CA ALA A 145 -2.27 20.74 13.88
C ALA A 145 -1.74 21.32 12.55
N GLU A 146 -0.65 22.11 12.58
CA GLU A 146 -0.01 22.65 11.38
C GLU A 146 0.52 21.52 10.47
N HIS A 147 1.13 20.49 11.04
CA HIS A 147 1.58 19.31 10.29
C HIS A 147 0.42 18.56 9.63
N MET A 148 -0.73 18.43 10.29
CA MET A 148 -1.91 17.80 9.69
C MET A 148 -2.48 18.62 8.51
N VAL A 149 -2.46 19.94 8.60
CA VAL A 149 -2.84 20.82 7.46
C VAL A 149 -1.90 20.58 6.27
N TYR A 150 -0.61 20.47 6.52
CA TYR A 150 0.39 20.16 5.51
C TYR A 150 0.13 18.76 4.87
N ILE A 151 -0.02 17.72 5.69
CA ILE A 151 -0.32 16.34 5.22
C ILE A 151 -1.60 16.32 4.37
N ARG A 152 -2.66 17.05 4.78
CA ARG A 152 -3.89 17.15 3.98
C ARG A 152 -3.61 17.75 2.61
N ALA A 153 -2.84 18.81 2.54
CA ALA A 153 -2.50 19.46 1.26
C ALA A 153 -1.72 18.49 0.35
N VAL A 154 -0.71 17.82 0.89
CA VAL A 154 0.10 16.82 0.14
C VAL A 154 -0.78 15.68 -0.37
N SER A 155 -1.62 15.09 0.49
CA SER A 155 -2.51 13.98 0.11
C SER A 155 -3.48 14.39 -1.01
N TYR A 156 -4.07 15.57 -0.92
CA TYR A 156 -4.99 16.05 -1.96
C TYR A 156 -4.28 16.34 -3.28
N THR A 157 -3.07 16.87 -3.23
CA THR A 157 -2.29 17.09 -4.44
C THR A 157 -2.06 15.78 -5.19
N HIS A 158 -1.66 14.72 -4.49
CA HIS A 158 -1.42 13.41 -5.11
C HIS A 158 -2.70 12.70 -5.58
N LEU A 159 -3.84 12.89 -4.89
CA LEU A 159 -5.12 12.33 -5.30
C LEU A 159 -5.74 13.02 -6.51
N THR A 160 -5.46 14.31 -6.71
CA THR A 160 -6.10 15.14 -7.75
C THR A 160 -5.26 15.34 -9.01
N LEU A 161 -3.99 14.97 -8.99
CA LEU A 161 -3.16 15.05 -10.19
C LEU A 161 -3.55 13.97 -11.21
N PRO A 162 -3.77 14.35 -12.47
CA PRO A 162 -4.18 13.44 -13.53
C PRO A 162 -3.08 12.45 -13.93
#